data_7f43ae4ecfadfd3af640a86efee19787
#
_entry.id   7f43ae4ecfadfd3af640a86efee19787
#
_cell.length_a   1.000
_cell.length_b   1.000
_cell.length_c   1.000
_cell.angle_alpha   90.00
_cell.angle_beta   90.00
_cell.angle_gamma   90.00
#
_symmetry.space_group_name_H-M   'P 1'
#
loop_
_entity.id
_entity.type
_entity.pdbx_description
1 polymer ?
#
loop_
_entity_poly.entity_id
_entity_poly.type
_entity_poly.pdbx_seq_one_letter_code
_entity_poly.pdbx_strand_id
1 'polypeptide(L)' 'MSARNLVTPDDLGRRVSFQFELPNGFQSEVVGVLESYDAAADTYFVRTKEDRLQRVPGRGIRFGKVVS' A
#
# COMPACT_ATOMS: atom_id res chain seq x y z
N MET A 1 14.10 -3.12 -13.92
CA MET A 1 13.05 -2.16 -13.59
C MET A 1 12.90 -2.03 -12.10
N SER A 2 12.98 -0.84 -11.58
CA SER A 2 12.90 -0.64 -10.16
C SER A 2 11.45 -0.39 -9.73
N ALA A 3 11.16 -0.81 -8.51
CA ALA A 3 9.90 -0.48 -7.88
C ALA A 3 9.84 1.03 -7.64
N ARG A 4 8.64 1.59 -7.66
CA ARG A 4 8.46 3.01 -7.45
C ARG A 4 7.30 3.25 -6.51
N ASN A 5 7.63 3.56 -5.29
CA ASN A 5 6.62 3.87 -4.27
C ASN A 5 6.74 5.33 -3.88
N LEU A 6 5.74 6.12 -4.24
CA LEU A 6 5.68 7.54 -3.91
C LEU A 6 4.88 7.80 -2.63
N VAL A 7 4.30 6.76 -2.05
CA VAL A 7 3.55 6.88 -0.80
C VAL A 7 4.52 6.75 0.36
N THR A 8 4.38 7.62 1.34
CA THR A 8 5.19 7.59 2.55
C THR A 8 4.27 7.49 3.76
N PRO A 9 4.81 7.16 4.95
CA PRO A 9 3.99 7.17 6.16
C PRO A 9 3.36 8.52 6.49
N ASP A 10 3.85 9.60 5.88
CA ASP A 10 3.26 10.91 6.07
C ASP A 10 1.93 11.07 5.35
N ASP A 11 1.56 10.13 4.49
CA ASP A 11 0.33 10.19 3.71
C ASP A 11 -0.86 9.55 4.43
N LEU A 12 -0.76 9.35 5.73
CA LEU A 12 -1.87 8.82 6.52
C LEU A 12 -3.12 9.68 6.32
N GLY A 13 -4.25 9.00 6.12
CA GLY A 13 -5.52 9.65 5.89
C GLY A 13 -5.78 10.01 4.44
N ARG A 14 -4.80 9.81 3.56
CA ARG A 14 -4.96 10.12 2.15
C ARG A 14 -5.36 8.89 1.37
N ARG A 15 -6.01 9.10 0.25
CA ARG A 15 -6.33 8.00 -0.65
C ARG A 15 -5.09 7.64 -1.46
N VAL A 16 -4.77 6.35 -1.47
CA VAL A 16 -3.56 5.86 -2.13
C VAL A 16 -3.92 4.69 -3.02
N SER A 17 -3.05 4.43 -3.98
CA SER A 17 -3.15 3.27 -4.87
C SER A 17 -1.81 2.54 -4.83
N PHE A 18 -1.87 1.23 -4.58
CA PHE A 18 -0.67 0.39 -4.59
C PHE A 18 -0.84 -0.75 -5.57
N GLN A 19 0.23 -1.03 -6.31
CA GLN A 19 0.41 -2.29 -7.02
C GLN A 19 1.55 -3.01 -6.33
N PHE A 20 1.29 -4.22 -5.87
CA PHE A 20 2.26 -4.91 -5.03
C PHE A 20 2.23 -6.41 -5.29
N GLU A 21 3.32 -7.05 -4.90
CA GLU A 21 3.49 -8.48 -5.04
C GLU A 21 3.35 -9.14 -3.67
N LEU A 22 2.53 -10.19 -3.60
CA LEU A 22 2.34 -10.96 -2.39
C LEU A 22 3.50 -11.96 -2.23
N PRO A 23 3.72 -12.46 -1.00
CA PRO A 23 4.82 -13.42 -0.79
C PRO A 23 4.72 -14.67 -1.65
N ASN A 24 3.51 -15.03 -2.10
CA ASN A 24 3.33 -16.21 -2.96
C ASN A 24 3.60 -15.90 -4.44
N GLY A 25 4.01 -14.68 -4.76
CA GLY A 25 4.32 -14.30 -6.13
C GLY A 25 3.18 -13.70 -6.93
N PHE A 26 1.97 -13.74 -6.40
CA PHE A 26 0.84 -13.10 -7.08
C PHE A 26 0.93 -11.60 -6.96
N GLN A 27 0.55 -10.92 -8.04
CA GLN A 27 0.46 -9.47 -8.03
C GLN A 27 -0.94 -9.03 -7.67
N SER A 28 -1.03 -7.94 -6.93
CA SER A 28 -2.29 -7.43 -6.44
C SER A 28 -2.31 -5.92 -6.53
N GLU A 29 -3.50 -5.37 -6.37
CA GLU A 29 -3.71 -3.93 -6.46
C GLU A 29 -4.75 -3.54 -5.43
N VAL A 30 -4.55 -2.37 -4.80
CA VAL A 30 -5.51 -1.87 -3.82
C VAL A 30 -5.59 -0.36 -3.95
N VAL A 31 -6.81 0.16 -3.79
CA VAL A 31 -7.06 1.60 -3.71
C VAL A 31 -7.89 1.84 -2.47
N GLY A 32 -7.48 2.80 -1.65
CA GLY A 32 -8.21 3.12 -0.44
C GLY A 32 -7.47 4.16 0.38
N VAL A 33 -7.92 4.33 1.61
CA VAL A 33 -7.33 5.31 2.51
C VAL A 33 -6.22 4.65 3.32
N LEU A 34 -5.06 5.30 3.35
CA LEU A 34 -3.94 4.80 4.14
C LEU A 34 -4.23 5.05 5.62
N GLU A 35 -4.44 3.96 6.37
CA GLU A 35 -4.81 4.08 7.78
C GLU A 35 -3.61 4.05 8.71
N SER A 36 -2.61 3.24 8.41
CA SER A 36 -1.47 3.13 9.28
C SER A 36 -0.30 2.50 8.54
N TYR A 37 0.85 2.59 9.16
CA TYR A 37 2.07 1.97 8.67
C TYR A 37 2.81 1.39 9.85
N ASP A 38 3.16 0.10 9.76
CA ASP A 38 3.92 -0.59 10.78
C ASP A 38 5.37 -0.62 10.34
N ALA A 39 6.19 0.21 10.97
CA ALA A 39 7.59 0.33 10.59
C ALA A 39 8.38 -0.95 10.87
N ALA A 40 8.03 -1.64 11.95
CA ALA A 40 8.74 -2.87 12.32
C ALA A 40 8.54 -3.96 11.29
N ALA A 41 7.33 -4.04 10.72
CA ALA A 41 6.99 -5.04 9.73
C ALA A 41 7.08 -4.50 8.30
N ASP A 42 7.37 -3.20 8.14
CA ASP A 42 7.39 -2.54 6.83
C ASP A 42 6.12 -2.85 6.06
N THR A 43 4.96 -2.56 6.68
CA THR A 43 3.67 -2.92 6.10
C THR A 43 2.73 -1.73 6.19
N TYR A 44 2.10 -1.41 5.08
CA TYR A 44 1.06 -0.38 5.02
C TYR A 44 -0.30 -1.04 5.19
N PHE A 45 -1.22 -0.32 5.80
CA PHE A 45 -2.60 -0.77 5.99
C PHE A 45 -3.53 0.20 5.28
N VAL A 46 -4.27 -0.32 4.30
CA VAL A 46 -5.14 0.48 3.45
C VAL A 46 -6.58 0.03 3.66
N ARG A 47 -7.45 0.98 3.99
CA ARG A 47 -8.88 0.71 4.16
C ARG A 47 -9.57 0.93 2.83
N THR A 48 -10.14 -0.13 2.26
CA THR A 48 -10.85 -0.06 1.00
C THR A 48 -12.25 0.47 1.21
N LYS A 49 -12.94 0.80 0.11
CA LYS A 49 -14.30 1.28 0.21
C LYS A 49 -15.29 0.20 0.63
N GLU A 50 -14.91 -1.07 0.53
CA GLU A 50 -15.68 -2.17 1.08
C GLU A 50 -15.44 -2.35 2.58
N ASP A 51 -14.72 -1.42 3.20
CA ASP A 51 -14.39 -1.45 4.61
C ASP A 51 -13.48 -2.60 4.99
N ARG A 52 -12.63 -3.02 4.07
CA ARG A 52 -11.63 -4.04 4.32
C ARG A 52 -10.29 -3.38 4.61
N LEU A 53 -9.54 -3.96 5.53
CA LEU A 53 -8.19 -3.51 5.83
C LEU A 53 -7.21 -4.41 5.08
N GLN A 54 -6.57 -3.85 4.06
CA GLN A 54 -5.64 -4.59 3.22
C GLN A 54 -4.22 -4.32 3.67
N ARG A 55 -3.47 -5.38 3.90
CA ARG A 55 -2.05 -5.27 4.20
C ARG A 55 -1.27 -5.18 2.91
N VAL A 56 -0.32 -4.25 2.87
CA VAL A 56 0.53 -4.06 1.69
C VAL A 56 1.97 -4.10 2.17
N PRO A 57 2.69 -5.21 1.91
CA PRO A 57 4.08 -5.31 2.34
C PRO A 57 4.94 -4.32 1.57
N GLY A 58 5.69 -3.49 2.29
CA GLY A 58 6.45 -2.42 1.69
C GLY A 58 7.45 -2.90 0.65
N ARG A 59 8.11 -4.02 0.94
CA ARG A 59 9.12 -4.53 0.01
C ARG A 59 8.51 -5.19 -1.22
N GLY A 60 7.18 -5.42 -1.22
CA GLY A 60 6.49 -5.97 -2.39
C GLY A 60 5.89 -4.91 -3.27
N ILE A 61 5.95 -3.64 -2.88
CA ILE A 61 5.32 -2.57 -3.65
C ILE A 61 6.08 -2.36 -4.94
N ARG A 62 5.36 -2.50 -6.05
CA ARG A 62 5.89 -2.23 -7.39
C ARG A 62 5.63 -0.79 -7.78
N PHE A 63 4.48 -0.27 -7.38
CA PHE A 63 4.11 1.09 -7.68
C PHE A 63 3.13 1.58 -6.63
N GLY A 64 3.33 2.81 -6.15
CA GLY A 64 2.44 3.42 -5.18
C GLY A 64 2.35 4.91 -5.41
N LYS A 65 1.13 5.45 -5.30
CA LYS A 65 0.92 6.88 -5.45
C LYS A 65 -0.26 7.34 -4.63
N VAL A 66 -0.25 8.62 -4.29
CA VAL A 66 -1.39 9.30 -3.68
C VAL A 66 -2.33 9.71 -4.81
N VAL A 67 -3.61 9.37 -4.67
CA VAL A 67 -4.59 9.66 -5.73
C VAL A 67 -5.55 10.78 -5.36
N SER A 68 -5.48 11.29 -4.13
CA SER A 68 -6.24 12.50 -3.79
C SER A 68 -5.73 13.12 -2.51
#